data_a39c290817f46a41acf999e6e78f39e0
#
_entry.id   a39c290817f46a41acf999e6e78f39e0
#
_cell.length_a   1.000
_cell.length_b   1.000
_cell.length_c   1.000
_cell.angle_alpha   90.00
_cell.angle_beta   90.00
_cell.angle_gamma   90.00
#
_symmetry.space_group_name_H-M   'P 1'
#
loop_
_entity.id
_entity.type
_entity.pdbx_description
1 polymer ?
#
loop_
_entity_poly.entity_id
_entity_poly.type
_entity_poly.pdbx_seq_one_letter_code
_entity_poly.pdbx_strand_id
1 'polypeptide(L)'
;TKAIPDEAKSYIQEAANAQQWLITWQDNSDVIEQAHLPTPYYFLEKFNLKFEFGLGNFIQVNDEVNQAMLAQSVNWLNLQGNEQVLDLFCGIGNFSLVLAQHAKSVIGVEGVASAVAMATQNAQTNSITNAHFHCFDLTQKIETAQWFNKALDVLVLDPSRTGAMAILEQLPLKQFKTILYVSC
;
A
#
# COMPACT_ATOMS: atom_id res chain seq x y z
N THR A 1 -18.32 -21.49 1.07
CA THR A 1 -18.79 -20.85 2.33
C THR A 1 -20.30 -20.77 2.27
N LYS A 2 -21.00 -21.12 3.35
CA LYS A 2 -22.46 -20.98 3.39
C LYS A 2 -22.79 -19.50 3.56
N ALA A 3 -23.79 -18.99 2.83
CA ALA A 3 -24.30 -17.65 3.00
C ALA A 3 -24.75 -17.43 4.46
N ILE A 4 -24.53 -16.24 4.99
CA ILE A 4 -25.00 -15.87 6.33
C ILE A 4 -26.52 -15.72 6.26
N PRO A 5 -27.31 -16.42 7.11
CA PRO A 5 -28.77 -16.28 7.13
C PRO A 5 -29.20 -14.85 7.42
N ASP A 6 -30.29 -14.39 6.82
CA ASP A 6 -30.81 -13.02 6.99
C ASP A 6 -31.16 -12.68 8.44
N GLU A 7 -31.65 -13.65 9.20
CA GLU A 7 -31.91 -13.50 10.64
C GLU A 7 -30.61 -13.19 11.41
N ALA A 8 -29.50 -13.86 11.08
CA ALA A 8 -28.20 -13.60 11.69
C ALA A 8 -27.65 -12.23 11.28
N LYS A 9 -27.85 -11.82 10.01
CA LYS A 9 -27.49 -10.47 9.56
C LYS A 9 -28.24 -9.39 10.33
N SER A 10 -29.55 -9.56 10.51
CA SER A 10 -30.40 -8.62 11.26
C SER A 10 -29.92 -8.48 12.71
N TYR A 11 -29.65 -9.59 13.40
CA TYR A 11 -29.16 -9.57 14.78
C TYR A 11 -27.80 -8.86 14.91
N ILE A 12 -26.88 -9.15 13.99
CA ILE A 12 -25.55 -8.51 13.96
C ILE A 12 -25.70 -7.01 13.67
N GLN A 13 -26.61 -6.62 12.77
CA GLN A 13 -26.84 -5.22 12.43
C GLN A 13 -27.43 -4.44 13.61
N GLU A 14 -28.36 -5.04 14.38
CA GLU A 14 -28.90 -4.43 15.60
C GLU A 14 -27.79 -4.20 16.64
N ALA A 15 -26.97 -5.22 16.89
CA ALA A 15 -25.84 -5.11 17.80
C ALA A 15 -24.85 -4.02 17.37
N ALA A 16 -24.55 -3.95 16.08
CA ALA A 16 -23.68 -2.92 15.52
C ALA A 16 -24.25 -1.51 15.69
N ASN A 17 -25.53 -1.34 15.42
CA ASN A 17 -26.20 -0.05 15.58
C ASN A 17 -26.16 0.43 17.05
N ALA A 18 -26.37 -0.48 18.00
CA ALA A 18 -26.29 -0.19 19.43
C ALA A 18 -24.88 0.25 19.87
N GLN A 19 -23.83 -0.22 19.21
CA GLN A 19 -22.43 0.10 19.48
C GLN A 19 -21.86 1.16 18.55
N GLN A 20 -22.66 1.70 17.64
CA GLN A 20 -22.20 2.62 16.57
C GLN A 20 -21.09 2.03 15.68
N TRP A 21 -21.11 0.71 15.49
CA TRP A 21 -20.19 0.03 14.58
C TRP A 21 -20.71 0.10 13.15
N LEU A 22 -19.78 0.27 12.21
CA LEU A 22 -20.06 0.16 10.78
C LEU A 22 -19.81 -1.28 10.34
N ILE A 23 -20.83 -1.92 9.74
CA ILE A 23 -20.74 -3.27 9.23
C ILE A 23 -20.90 -3.26 7.72
N THR A 24 -20.04 -4.01 7.06
CA THR A 24 -20.18 -4.34 5.65
C THR A 24 -20.28 -5.86 5.48
N TRP A 25 -21.06 -6.27 4.52
CA TRP A 25 -21.23 -7.67 4.18
C TRP A 25 -20.47 -7.95 2.89
N GLN A 26 -19.63 -8.98 2.91
CA GLN A 26 -18.97 -9.50 1.73
C GLN A 26 -19.45 -10.90 1.48
N ASP A 27 -19.98 -11.17 0.30
CA ASP A 27 -20.25 -12.52 -0.16
C ASP A 27 -19.12 -13.04 -1.07
N ASN A 28 -19.33 -14.23 -1.66
CA ASN A 28 -18.32 -14.85 -2.54
C ASN A 28 -18.15 -14.12 -3.90
N SER A 29 -18.87 -13.05 -4.15
CA SER A 29 -18.92 -12.33 -5.43
C SER A 29 -18.07 -11.08 -5.46
N ASP A 30 -17.06 -10.88 -4.74
CA ASP A 30 -16.20 -9.67 -4.70
C ASP A 30 -16.96 -8.33 -4.59
N VAL A 31 -18.29 -8.36 -4.54
CA VAL A 31 -19.13 -7.17 -4.38
C VAL A 31 -19.27 -6.88 -2.90
N ILE A 32 -18.57 -5.86 -2.46
CA ILE A 32 -18.76 -5.30 -1.13
C ILE A 32 -19.92 -4.32 -1.24
N GLU A 33 -21.07 -4.64 -0.65
CA GLU A 33 -22.13 -3.66 -0.46
C GLU A 33 -21.65 -2.57 0.51
N GLN A 34 -21.16 -1.48 -0.04
CA GLN A 34 -20.88 -0.26 0.71
C GLN A 34 -22.18 0.58 0.80
N ALA A 35 -22.93 0.43 1.86
CA ALA A 35 -23.90 1.46 2.21
C ALA A 35 -23.12 2.69 2.69
N HIS A 36 -23.17 3.80 1.98
CA HIS A 36 -22.76 5.19 2.33
C HIS A 36 -21.87 5.37 3.59
N LEU A 37 -20.90 4.49 3.79
CA LEU A 37 -20.01 4.54 4.93
C LEU A 37 -18.87 5.53 4.65
N PRO A 38 -18.41 6.28 5.65
CA PRO A 38 -17.22 7.09 5.51
C PRO A 38 -16.02 6.18 5.17
N THR A 39 -15.16 6.64 4.30
CA THR A 39 -13.94 5.89 3.95
C THR A 39 -13.09 5.70 5.21
N PRO A 40 -12.78 4.46 5.60
CA PRO A 40 -11.94 4.22 6.76
C PRO A 40 -10.53 4.75 6.52
N TYR A 41 -9.87 5.18 7.59
CA TYR A 41 -8.52 5.70 7.51
C TYR A 41 -7.72 5.36 8.77
N TYR A 42 -6.39 5.42 8.66
CA TYR A 42 -5.47 5.48 9.78
C TYR A 42 -4.54 6.68 9.62
N PHE A 43 -3.86 7.04 10.69
CA PHE A 43 -2.97 8.19 10.71
C PHE A 43 -1.58 7.78 11.21
N LEU A 44 -0.55 8.04 10.44
CA LEU A 44 0.83 7.86 10.85
C LEU A 44 1.33 9.14 11.52
N GLU A 45 1.20 9.21 12.85
CA GLU A 45 1.50 10.43 13.61
C GLU A 45 2.94 10.90 13.44
N LYS A 46 3.90 9.97 13.43
CA LYS A 46 5.33 10.30 13.27
C LYS A 46 5.66 10.99 11.94
N PHE A 47 4.84 10.77 10.92
CA PHE A 47 5.05 11.29 9.57
C PHE A 47 4.03 12.36 9.19
N ASN A 48 3.03 12.59 10.02
CA ASN A 48 1.89 13.47 9.76
C ASN A 48 1.17 13.11 8.44
N LEU A 49 0.92 11.81 8.23
CA LEU A 49 0.27 11.29 7.02
C LEU A 49 -1.04 10.57 7.36
N LYS A 50 -2.10 10.91 6.61
CA LYS A 50 -3.39 10.24 6.64
C LYS A 50 -3.48 9.24 5.49
N PHE A 51 -3.86 8.01 5.81
CA PHE A 51 -4.10 6.96 4.82
C PHE A 51 -5.55 6.52 4.83
N GLU A 52 -6.23 6.75 3.75
CA GLU A 52 -7.55 6.18 3.49
C GLU A 52 -7.39 4.80 2.83
N PHE A 53 -8.32 3.89 3.08
CA PHE A 53 -8.28 2.56 2.50
C PHE A 53 -9.67 2.01 2.21
N GLY A 54 -9.79 1.23 1.16
CA GLY A 54 -11.00 0.47 0.84
C GLY A 54 -11.02 -0.87 1.59
N LEU A 55 -12.22 -1.44 1.73
CA LEU A 55 -12.44 -2.69 2.50
C LEU A 55 -11.70 -3.91 1.93
N GLY A 56 -11.24 -3.87 0.68
CA GLY A 56 -10.43 -4.92 0.07
C GLY A 56 -8.92 -4.65 0.08
N ASN A 57 -8.48 -3.48 0.57
CA ASN A 57 -7.06 -3.17 0.60
C ASN A 57 -6.38 -3.82 1.81
N PHE A 58 -5.17 -4.30 1.60
CA PHE A 58 -4.31 -4.72 2.70
C PHE A 58 -3.78 -3.49 3.45
N ILE A 59 -3.82 -3.55 4.77
CA ILE A 59 -3.21 -2.56 5.68
C ILE A 59 -2.41 -3.28 6.77
N GLN A 60 -1.40 -2.62 7.30
CA GLN A 60 -0.68 -3.08 8.49
C GLN A 60 -1.55 -2.83 9.73
N VAL A 61 -2.12 -3.91 10.28
CA VAL A 61 -3.12 -3.84 11.36
C VAL A 61 -2.52 -3.34 12.69
N ASN A 62 -1.24 -3.65 12.94
CA ASN A 62 -0.55 -3.19 14.14
C ASN A 62 0.11 -1.82 13.85
N ASP A 63 -0.54 -0.76 14.28
CA ASP A 63 -0.10 0.61 14.03
C ASP A 63 1.27 0.92 14.63
N GLU A 64 1.54 0.51 15.88
CA GLU A 64 2.83 0.76 16.54
C GLU A 64 3.98 0.09 15.79
N VAL A 65 3.78 -1.17 15.37
CA VAL A 65 4.77 -1.92 14.57
C VAL A 65 4.95 -1.28 13.21
N ASN A 66 3.86 -0.86 12.54
CA ASN A 66 3.93 -0.17 11.26
C ASN A 66 4.75 1.12 11.36
N GLN A 67 4.45 1.98 12.33
CA GLN A 67 5.18 3.23 12.53
C GLN A 67 6.65 3.00 12.90
N ALA A 68 6.95 1.96 13.69
CA ALA A 68 8.33 1.61 14.03
C ALA A 68 9.11 1.09 12.81
N MET A 69 8.50 0.23 12.00
CA MET A 69 9.07 -0.31 10.76
C MET A 69 9.37 0.80 9.75
N LEU A 70 8.42 1.71 9.53
CA LEU A 70 8.60 2.85 8.63
C LEU A 70 9.70 3.79 9.13
N ALA A 71 9.72 4.11 10.41
CA ALA A 71 10.77 4.96 11.00
C ALA A 71 12.16 4.32 10.88
N GLN A 72 12.26 3.02 11.11
CA GLN A 72 13.50 2.29 10.95
C GLN A 72 13.96 2.26 9.48
N SER A 73 13.03 2.08 8.54
CA SER A 73 13.30 2.11 7.11
C SER A 73 13.86 3.46 6.66
N VAL A 74 13.26 4.56 7.10
CA VAL A 74 13.76 5.93 6.85
C VAL A 74 15.18 6.10 7.38
N ASN A 75 15.43 5.64 8.61
CA ASN A 75 16.76 5.74 9.22
C ASN A 75 17.81 4.89 8.45
N TRP A 76 17.48 3.67 8.04
CA TRP A 76 18.41 2.80 7.32
C TRP A 76 18.69 3.30 5.90
N LEU A 77 17.67 3.76 5.20
CA LEU A 77 17.83 4.30 3.86
C LEU A 77 18.57 5.64 3.84
N ASN A 78 18.47 6.44 4.91
CA ASN A 78 19.16 7.70 5.10
C ASN A 78 19.15 8.59 3.85
N LEU A 79 17.97 8.77 3.25
CA LEU A 79 17.79 9.52 2.00
C LEU A 79 18.15 10.98 2.18
N GLN A 80 18.83 11.57 1.18
CA GLN A 80 19.33 12.94 1.21
C GLN A 80 18.50 13.89 0.31
N GLY A 81 17.35 13.45 -0.18
CA GLY A 81 16.48 14.26 -1.05
C GLY A 81 16.85 14.22 -2.54
N ASN A 82 17.87 13.45 -2.92
CA ASN A 82 18.34 13.34 -4.31
C ASN A 82 17.97 12.00 -4.96
N GLU A 83 17.59 11.02 -4.16
CA GLU A 83 17.38 9.65 -4.58
C GLU A 83 16.04 9.48 -5.29
N GLN A 84 16.03 8.62 -6.29
CA GLN A 84 14.85 8.09 -6.93
C GLN A 84 14.57 6.68 -6.37
N VAL A 85 13.45 6.54 -5.70
CA VAL A 85 13.05 5.29 -5.03
C VAL A 85 12.05 4.54 -5.90
N LEU A 86 12.25 3.23 -6.02
CA LEU A 86 11.28 2.28 -6.56
C LEU A 86 10.72 1.46 -5.40
N ASP A 87 9.42 1.54 -5.18
CA ASP A 87 8.69 0.80 -4.16
C ASP A 87 7.78 -0.23 -4.83
N LEU A 88 8.17 -1.50 -4.77
CA LEU A 88 7.43 -2.61 -5.36
C LEU A 88 6.55 -3.28 -4.31
N PHE A 89 5.34 -3.66 -4.72
CA PHE A 89 4.27 -4.11 -3.85
C PHE A 89 3.78 -2.98 -2.93
N CYS A 90 3.70 -1.76 -3.47
CA CYS A 90 3.47 -0.56 -2.67
C CYS A 90 2.09 -0.48 -1.99
N GLY A 91 1.14 -1.35 -2.36
CA GLY A 91 -0.21 -1.33 -1.81
C GLY A 91 -0.88 0.04 -1.96
N ILE A 92 -1.39 0.58 -0.86
CA ILE A 92 -2.00 1.92 -0.79
C ILE A 92 -0.96 3.05 -0.56
N GLY A 93 0.33 2.74 -0.70
CA GLY A 93 1.42 3.72 -0.61
C GLY A 93 2.06 3.87 0.77
N ASN A 94 1.94 2.87 1.65
CA ASN A 94 2.41 2.94 3.04
C ASN A 94 3.90 3.32 3.15
N PHE A 95 4.80 2.66 2.41
CA PHE A 95 6.21 3.05 2.30
C PHE A 95 6.40 4.25 1.38
N SER A 96 5.76 4.22 0.21
CA SER A 96 5.95 5.23 -0.83
C SER A 96 5.78 6.65 -0.32
N LEU A 97 4.70 6.94 0.43
CA LEU A 97 4.40 8.30 0.86
C LEU A 97 5.32 8.77 1.99
N VAL A 98 5.71 7.87 2.88
CA VAL A 98 6.70 8.18 3.92
C VAL A 98 8.05 8.49 3.29
N LEU A 99 8.50 7.67 2.33
CA LEU A 99 9.78 7.88 1.65
C LEU A 99 9.77 9.11 0.74
N ALA A 100 8.63 9.47 0.17
CA ALA A 100 8.49 10.68 -0.64
C ALA A 100 8.79 11.98 0.13
N GLN A 101 8.64 11.97 1.46
CA GLN A 101 9.04 13.11 2.29
C GLN A 101 10.57 13.31 2.35
N HIS A 102 11.34 12.30 1.97
CA HIS A 102 12.81 12.28 2.08
C HIS A 102 13.52 12.06 0.75
N ALA A 103 12.80 11.68 -0.30
CA ALA A 103 13.34 11.35 -1.61
C ALA A 103 13.09 12.47 -2.63
N LYS A 104 13.86 12.48 -3.70
CA LYS A 104 13.58 13.30 -4.88
C LYS A 104 12.28 12.90 -5.56
N SER A 105 12.07 11.60 -5.73
CA SER A 105 10.85 11.03 -6.29
C SER A 105 10.68 9.58 -5.88
N VAL A 106 9.44 9.12 -5.82
CA VAL A 106 9.09 7.73 -5.56
C VAL A 106 8.21 7.21 -6.69
N ILE A 107 8.52 6.01 -7.17
CA ILE A 107 7.67 5.25 -8.08
C ILE A 107 7.15 4.05 -7.29
N GLY A 108 5.85 4.01 -7.03
CA GLY A 108 5.16 2.88 -6.43
C GLY A 108 4.55 1.98 -7.50
N VAL A 109 4.74 0.67 -7.38
CA VAL A 109 4.18 -0.32 -8.31
C VAL A 109 3.40 -1.37 -7.54
N GLU A 110 2.18 -1.60 -7.96
CA GLU A 110 1.25 -2.54 -7.32
C GLU A 110 0.39 -3.24 -8.36
N GLY A 111 0.08 -4.52 -8.15
CA GLY A 111 -0.74 -5.33 -9.07
C GLY A 111 -2.24 -5.06 -8.97
N VAL A 112 -2.71 -4.54 -7.84
CA VAL A 112 -4.13 -4.33 -7.56
C VAL A 112 -4.54 -2.90 -7.90
N ALA A 113 -5.35 -2.73 -8.95
CA ALA A 113 -5.75 -1.41 -9.46
C ALA A 113 -6.44 -0.53 -8.40
N SER A 114 -7.26 -1.11 -7.53
CA SER A 114 -7.94 -0.36 -6.45
C SER A 114 -6.94 0.15 -5.40
N ALA A 115 -5.88 -0.59 -5.11
CA ALA A 115 -4.83 -0.15 -4.21
C ALA A 115 -4.01 1.00 -4.83
N VAL A 116 -3.69 0.92 -6.12
CA VAL A 116 -3.02 2.00 -6.88
C VAL A 116 -3.85 3.29 -6.89
N ALA A 117 -5.17 3.17 -7.12
CA ALA A 117 -6.06 4.32 -7.06
C ALA A 117 -6.07 4.95 -5.66
N MET A 118 -6.11 4.12 -4.62
CA MET A 118 -6.06 4.57 -3.24
C MET A 118 -4.72 5.21 -2.89
N ALA A 119 -3.58 4.64 -3.34
CA ALA A 119 -2.26 5.23 -3.16
C ALA A 119 -2.17 6.62 -3.80
N THR A 120 -2.74 6.77 -4.99
CA THR A 120 -2.80 8.06 -5.68
C THR A 120 -3.65 9.08 -4.91
N GLN A 121 -4.82 8.66 -4.41
CA GLN A 121 -5.67 9.49 -3.58
C GLN A 121 -4.96 9.89 -2.26
N ASN A 122 -4.29 8.95 -1.61
CA ASN A 122 -3.52 9.21 -0.39
C ASN A 122 -2.40 10.23 -0.62
N ALA A 123 -1.70 10.15 -1.77
CA ALA A 123 -0.72 11.17 -2.15
C ALA A 123 -1.36 12.56 -2.25
N GLN A 124 -2.50 12.67 -2.91
CA GLN A 124 -3.26 13.93 -3.04
C GLN A 124 -3.72 14.46 -1.69
N THR A 125 -4.32 13.61 -0.84
CA THR A 125 -4.81 13.96 0.50
C THR A 125 -3.68 14.55 1.37
N ASN A 126 -2.46 14.02 1.21
CA ASN A 126 -1.28 14.47 1.96
C ASN A 126 -0.44 15.53 1.22
N SER A 127 -0.91 16.06 0.09
CA SER A 127 -0.18 17.05 -0.73
C SER A 127 1.21 16.57 -1.20
N ILE A 128 1.40 15.26 -1.37
CA ILE A 128 2.63 14.65 -1.88
C ILE A 128 2.55 14.62 -3.41
N THR A 129 3.46 15.33 -4.07
CA THR A 129 3.47 15.51 -5.53
C THR A 129 4.58 14.75 -6.25
N ASN A 130 5.54 14.20 -5.49
CA ASN A 130 6.71 13.48 -6.01
C ASN A 130 6.60 11.95 -5.88
N ALA A 131 5.42 11.42 -5.53
CA ALA A 131 5.11 9.99 -5.57
C ALA A 131 4.17 9.69 -6.74
N HIS A 132 4.53 8.70 -7.57
CA HIS A 132 3.77 8.29 -8.75
C HIS A 132 3.50 6.81 -8.70
N PHE A 133 2.26 6.40 -8.99
CA PHE A 133 1.83 5.01 -8.81
C PHE A 133 1.44 4.36 -10.15
N HIS A 134 1.82 3.10 -10.31
CA HIS A 134 1.56 2.32 -11.52
C HIS A 134 0.93 0.98 -11.16
N CYS A 135 -0.16 0.65 -11.86
CA CYS A 135 -0.75 -0.68 -11.78
C CYS A 135 0.00 -1.61 -12.73
N PHE A 136 0.69 -2.58 -12.16
CA PHE A 136 1.45 -3.55 -12.96
C PHE A 136 1.59 -4.87 -12.20
N ASP A 137 1.27 -5.98 -12.87
CA ASP A 137 1.48 -7.32 -12.34
C ASP A 137 2.98 -7.65 -12.36
N LEU A 138 3.59 -7.67 -11.18
CA LEU A 138 5.03 -7.88 -10.98
C LEU A 138 5.51 -9.32 -11.32
N THR A 139 4.60 -10.22 -11.73
CA THR A 139 4.94 -11.52 -12.31
C THR A 139 5.19 -11.43 -13.82
N GLN A 140 4.77 -10.34 -14.46
CA GLN A 140 4.94 -10.10 -15.88
C GLN A 140 6.34 -9.56 -16.21
N LYS A 141 6.69 -9.60 -17.50
CA LYS A 141 7.97 -9.04 -17.97
C LYS A 141 8.00 -7.53 -17.88
N ILE A 142 9.02 -6.98 -17.22
CA ILE A 142 9.18 -5.54 -16.99
C ILE A 142 9.67 -4.77 -18.23
N GLU A 143 10.10 -5.43 -19.30
CA GLU A 143 10.62 -4.79 -20.52
C GLU A 143 9.61 -3.82 -21.16
N THR A 144 8.30 -4.05 -20.92
CA THR A 144 7.20 -3.20 -21.41
C THR A 144 6.73 -2.17 -20.39
N ALA A 145 7.29 -2.20 -19.18
CA ALA A 145 6.83 -1.36 -18.09
C ALA A 145 7.32 0.08 -18.24
N GLN A 146 6.41 1.01 -18.40
CA GLN A 146 6.72 2.46 -18.59
C GLN A 146 7.41 3.09 -17.37
N TRP A 147 7.26 2.50 -16.18
CA TRP A 147 7.87 2.96 -14.95
C TRP A 147 9.34 2.55 -14.81
N PHE A 148 9.79 1.56 -15.59
CA PHE A 148 11.12 0.98 -15.49
C PHE A 148 12.04 1.47 -16.63
N ASN A 149 12.47 2.72 -16.59
CA ASN A 149 13.38 3.24 -17.63
C ASN A 149 14.42 4.24 -17.11
N LYS A 150 14.63 4.35 -15.79
CA LYS A 150 15.37 5.46 -15.19
C LYS A 150 16.46 5.00 -14.24
N ALA A 151 17.39 5.90 -13.96
CA ALA A 151 18.38 5.73 -12.91
C ALA A 151 17.69 5.74 -11.54
N LEU A 152 17.28 4.56 -11.10
CA LEU A 152 16.70 4.34 -9.77
C LEU A 152 17.84 4.05 -8.79
N ASP A 153 17.82 4.75 -7.65
CA ASP A 153 18.89 4.65 -6.66
C ASP A 153 18.58 3.64 -5.56
N VAL A 154 17.33 3.54 -5.17
CA VAL A 154 16.87 2.73 -4.04
C VAL A 154 15.72 1.85 -4.47
N LEU A 155 15.78 0.59 -4.07
CA LEU A 155 14.71 -0.39 -4.25
C LEU A 155 14.14 -0.77 -2.89
N VAL A 156 12.82 -0.65 -2.75
CA VAL A 156 12.06 -1.12 -1.59
C VAL A 156 11.12 -2.22 -2.03
N LEU A 157 11.02 -3.29 -1.25
CA LEU A 157 10.13 -4.42 -1.51
C LEU A 157 9.47 -4.85 -0.20
N ASP A 158 8.15 -4.85 -0.19
CA ASP A 158 7.32 -5.44 0.87
C ASP A 158 6.34 -6.47 0.27
N PRO A 159 6.85 -7.60 -0.25
CA PRO A 159 6.03 -8.57 -0.95
C PRO A 159 5.15 -9.38 0.02
N SER A 160 4.07 -9.95 -0.53
CA SER A 160 3.29 -10.98 0.15
C SER A 160 4.14 -12.21 0.47
N ARG A 161 3.56 -13.20 1.17
CA ARG A 161 4.23 -14.45 1.54
C ARG A 161 4.76 -15.27 0.35
N THR A 162 4.31 -15.00 -0.86
CA THR A 162 4.82 -15.64 -2.09
C THR A 162 6.20 -15.12 -2.49
N GLY A 163 6.65 -14.02 -1.88
CA GLY A 163 7.93 -13.40 -2.14
C GLY A 163 7.98 -12.61 -3.44
N ALA A 164 9.18 -12.18 -3.81
CA ALA A 164 9.43 -11.28 -4.95
C ALA A 164 10.35 -11.89 -6.02
N MET A 165 10.54 -13.23 -6.05
CA MET A 165 11.55 -13.85 -6.92
C MET A 165 11.35 -13.49 -8.40
N ALA A 166 10.11 -13.56 -8.90
CA ALA A 166 9.79 -13.31 -10.30
C ALA A 166 10.23 -11.93 -10.79
N ILE A 167 10.09 -10.90 -9.95
CA ILE A 167 10.54 -9.55 -10.30
C ILE A 167 12.04 -9.36 -10.04
N LEU A 168 12.59 -9.95 -8.99
CA LEU A 168 14.02 -9.82 -8.67
C LEU A 168 14.93 -10.42 -9.75
N GLU A 169 14.50 -11.50 -10.42
CA GLU A 169 15.24 -12.10 -11.54
C GLU A 169 15.30 -11.18 -12.78
N GLN A 170 14.38 -10.24 -12.89
CA GLN A 170 14.28 -9.32 -14.04
C GLN A 170 14.97 -7.98 -13.78
N LEU A 171 15.11 -7.59 -12.52
CA LEU A 171 15.69 -6.30 -12.15
C LEU A 171 17.23 -6.31 -12.25
N PRO A 172 17.85 -5.25 -12.79
CA PRO A 172 19.27 -5.06 -12.74
C PRO A 172 19.72 -4.60 -11.35
N LEU A 173 19.70 -5.52 -10.38
CA LEU A 173 19.88 -5.22 -8.95
C LEU A 173 21.17 -4.45 -8.65
N LYS A 174 22.21 -4.59 -9.49
CA LYS A 174 23.50 -3.89 -9.31
C LYS A 174 23.42 -2.38 -9.54
N GLN A 175 22.35 -1.87 -10.15
CA GLN A 175 22.17 -0.43 -10.33
C GLN A 175 21.72 0.28 -9.05
N PHE A 176 21.02 -0.44 -8.16
CA PHE A 176 20.54 0.15 -6.93
C PHE A 176 21.66 0.30 -5.91
N LYS A 177 21.82 1.49 -5.35
CA LYS A 177 22.76 1.77 -4.26
C LYS A 177 22.36 1.07 -2.98
N THR A 178 21.06 0.96 -2.75
CA THR A 178 20.49 0.34 -1.55
C THR A 178 19.24 -0.44 -1.92
N ILE A 179 19.08 -1.60 -1.30
CA ILE A 179 17.88 -2.44 -1.39
C ILE A 179 17.36 -2.68 0.02
N LEU A 180 16.11 -2.32 0.25
CA LEU A 180 15.37 -2.64 1.47
C LEU A 180 14.35 -3.72 1.14
N TYR A 181 14.48 -4.88 1.80
CA TYR A 181 13.54 -5.97 1.67
C TYR A 181 12.84 -6.20 3.01
N VAL A 182 11.54 -6.05 3.05
CA VAL A 182 10.69 -6.32 4.21
C VAL A 182 10.15 -7.74 4.09
N SER A 183 10.24 -8.51 5.15
CA SER A 183 9.75 -9.90 5.21
C SER A 183 9.21 -10.19 6.59
N CYS A 184 8.05 -10.86 6.66
CA CYS A 184 7.42 -11.37 7.88
C CYS A 184 7.57 -12.88 7.97
#